data_a2b2e697940255a3bee52cc8e0406151
#
_entry.id   a2b2e697940255a3bee52cc8e0406151
#
_cell.length_a   1.000
_cell.length_b   1.000
_cell.length_c   1.000
_cell.angle_alpha   90.00
_cell.angle_beta   90.00
_cell.angle_gamma   90.00
#
_symmetry.space_group_name_H-M   'P 1'
#
loop_
_entity.id
_entity.type
_entity.pdbx_description
1 polymer ?
#
loop_
_entity_poly.entity_id
_entity_poly.type
_entity_poly.pdbx_seq_one_letter_code
_entity_poly.pdbx_strand_id
1 'polypeptide(L)'
;MATPLFPTTVIGSLPRPAWVKDLILDRKEGRLSEKEAEQWLDHAVPVALALQERAGVEEVTDGEWRRESYVKVFAERVIGFEKDINPSGGLPYPGAVAPIEYHRPIAADEIRFLRSRTERRIKATLPSPFIIGRRMWHPELSTKIYPTRESLMNDCVPVIRKEIDALKEAGADTIQLDEPWLSVMVDPTFREKEGVEDVDYEMDLCVDMLNQALDGITGITTAIHLCHAHFERRHGSEGPYDLIMPALNKIRVEIICMEYATPVAGGMESLAQFPGETKLGLGCVDHCDPHVETPEEIVDRVEKAMEYVDKERIILHPDCGFSPSVQNPMDLDEAYLKLKSMSEASRILREKYD
;
A
#
# COMPACT_ATOMS: atom_id res chain seq x y z
N MET A 1 17.24 4.68 -20.59
CA MET A 1 17.32 3.22 -20.86
C MET A 1 15.90 2.68 -20.77
N ALA A 2 15.52 1.69 -21.58
CA ALA A 2 14.20 1.05 -21.45
C ALA A 2 14.09 0.40 -20.07
N THR A 3 12.89 0.42 -19.47
CA THR A 3 12.62 -0.29 -18.23
C THR A 3 12.76 -1.80 -18.52
N PRO A 4 13.52 -2.55 -17.70
CA PRO A 4 13.64 -4.00 -17.91
C PRO A 4 12.26 -4.67 -17.77
N LEU A 5 12.08 -5.84 -18.42
CA LEU A 5 10.89 -6.65 -18.25
C LEU A 5 10.76 -7.12 -16.79
N PHE A 6 9.53 -7.33 -16.33
CA PHE A 6 9.23 -7.88 -15.00
C PHE A 6 10.02 -7.23 -13.84
N PRO A 7 10.05 -5.88 -13.73
CA PRO A 7 10.74 -5.24 -12.63
C PRO A 7 10.13 -5.64 -11.30
N THR A 8 10.96 -5.69 -10.24
CA THR A 8 10.53 -6.12 -8.91
C THR A 8 10.37 -4.95 -7.95
N THR A 9 9.31 -4.99 -7.16
CA THR A 9 9.04 -4.01 -6.11
C THR A 9 8.43 -4.68 -4.87
N VAL A 10 8.24 -3.93 -3.80
CA VAL A 10 7.45 -4.32 -2.63
C VAL A 10 6.20 -3.44 -2.54
N ILE A 11 5.21 -3.85 -1.75
CA ILE A 11 4.02 -3.02 -1.52
C ILE A 11 4.34 -1.84 -0.60
N GLY A 12 4.99 -2.09 0.53
CA GLY A 12 5.37 -1.05 1.47
C GLY A 12 6.03 -1.64 2.69
N SER A 13 5.23 -2.18 3.61
CA SER A 13 5.69 -2.64 4.90
C SER A 13 6.50 -3.94 4.86
N LEU A 14 7.56 -3.99 5.67
CA LEU A 14 8.35 -5.17 5.96
C LEU A 14 8.13 -5.62 7.42
N PRO A 15 8.42 -6.90 7.76
CA PRO A 15 8.36 -7.37 9.13
C PRO A 15 9.23 -6.50 10.04
N ARG A 16 8.71 -6.18 11.21
CA ARG A 16 9.44 -5.37 12.21
C ARG A 16 10.02 -6.27 13.29
N PRO A 17 11.34 -6.26 13.52
CA PRO A 17 11.94 -6.87 14.71
C PRO A 17 11.31 -6.33 15.99
N ALA A 18 11.34 -7.10 17.08
CA ALA A 18 10.74 -6.71 18.36
C ALA A 18 11.21 -5.32 18.83
N TRP A 19 12.51 -5.06 18.75
CA TRP A 19 13.08 -3.78 19.16
C TRP A 19 12.59 -2.57 18.34
N VAL A 20 12.23 -2.77 17.04
CA VAL A 20 11.60 -1.71 16.22
C VAL A 20 10.16 -1.49 16.66
N LYS A 21 9.42 -2.57 16.93
CA LYS A 21 8.06 -2.49 17.49
C LYS A 21 8.06 -1.73 18.82
N ASP A 22 9.01 -2.04 19.68
CA ASP A 22 9.17 -1.38 20.99
C ASP A 22 9.43 0.13 20.81
N LEU A 23 10.29 0.54 19.88
CA LEU A 23 10.54 1.97 19.59
C LEU A 23 9.27 2.71 19.15
N ILE A 24 8.46 2.10 18.29
CA ILE A 24 7.19 2.67 17.83
C ILE A 24 6.21 2.83 19.00
N LEU A 25 6.08 1.77 19.83
CA LEU A 25 5.18 1.77 20.99
C LEU A 25 5.66 2.76 22.06
N ASP A 26 6.96 2.80 22.35
CA ASP A 26 7.54 3.73 23.33
C ASP A 26 7.34 5.19 22.92
N ARG A 27 7.46 5.50 21.63
CA ARG A 27 7.10 6.81 21.08
C ARG A 27 5.61 7.11 21.27
N LYS A 28 4.74 6.15 20.89
CA LYS A 28 3.28 6.30 21.01
C LYS A 28 2.84 6.56 22.44
N GLU A 29 3.43 5.88 23.42
CA GLU A 29 3.10 5.98 24.85
C GLU A 29 3.87 7.10 25.55
N GLY A 30 4.70 7.84 24.84
CA GLY A 30 5.46 8.98 25.38
C GLY A 30 6.63 8.57 26.29
N ARG A 31 7.07 7.31 26.27
CA ARG A 31 8.29 6.84 26.95
C ARG A 31 9.56 7.31 26.27
N LEU A 32 9.52 7.49 24.96
CA LEU A 32 10.54 8.16 24.17
C LEU A 32 9.96 9.44 23.56
N SER A 33 10.74 10.49 23.51
CA SER A 33 10.39 11.66 22.70
C SER A 33 10.41 11.30 21.21
N GLU A 34 9.67 12.05 20.41
CA GLU A 34 9.66 11.85 18.95
C GLU A 34 11.07 11.91 18.37
N LYS A 35 11.87 12.88 18.81
CA LYS A 35 13.26 13.06 18.35
C LYS A 35 14.16 11.86 18.70
N GLU A 36 14.04 11.32 19.90
CA GLU A 36 14.82 10.14 20.31
C GLU A 36 14.41 8.91 19.51
N ALA A 37 13.10 8.69 19.34
CA ALA A 37 12.60 7.58 18.54
C ALA A 37 13.08 7.68 17.08
N GLU A 38 13.01 8.85 16.46
CA GLU A 38 13.49 9.07 15.10
C GLU A 38 14.99 8.78 14.96
N GLN A 39 15.83 9.18 15.93
CA GLN A 39 17.26 8.87 15.92
C GLN A 39 17.53 7.35 15.93
N TRP A 40 16.78 6.59 16.72
CA TRP A 40 16.90 5.12 16.72
C TRP A 40 16.37 4.49 15.44
N LEU A 41 15.28 5.00 14.89
CA LEU A 41 14.71 4.53 13.62
C LEU A 41 15.63 4.86 12.43
N ASP A 42 16.43 5.93 12.50
CA ASP A 42 17.48 6.22 11.53
C ASP A 42 18.56 5.12 11.47
N HIS A 43 18.77 4.39 12.57
CA HIS A 43 19.65 3.21 12.59
C HIS A 43 18.93 1.93 12.18
N ALA A 44 17.61 1.88 12.32
CA ALA A 44 16.81 0.71 12.00
C ALA A 44 16.49 0.59 10.49
N VAL A 45 16.02 1.66 9.86
CA VAL A 45 15.59 1.67 8.45
C VAL A 45 16.67 1.15 7.47
N PRO A 46 17.98 1.41 7.63
CA PRO A 46 19.00 0.81 6.79
C PRO A 46 19.01 -0.73 6.78
N VAL A 47 18.52 -1.39 7.83
CA VAL A 47 18.40 -2.86 7.87
C VAL A 47 17.27 -3.32 6.95
N ALA A 48 16.12 -2.63 6.97
CA ALA A 48 15.01 -2.90 6.05
C ALA A 48 15.41 -2.66 4.59
N LEU A 49 16.17 -1.60 4.33
CA LEU A 49 16.72 -1.31 3.00
C LEU A 49 17.69 -2.41 2.55
N ALA A 50 18.67 -2.76 3.38
CA ALA A 50 19.67 -3.77 3.04
C ALA A 50 19.05 -5.15 2.78
N LEU A 51 17.95 -5.52 3.46
CA LEU A 51 17.23 -6.75 3.21
C LEU A 51 16.69 -6.77 1.76
N GLN A 52 16.04 -5.72 1.33
CA GLN A 52 15.47 -5.59 -0.02
C GLN A 52 16.56 -5.59 -1.10
N GLU A 53 17.62 -4.81 -0.92
CA GLU A 53 18.74 -4.72 -1.86
C GLU A 53 19.46 -6.06 -2.01
N ARG A 54 19.72 -6.77 -0.91
CA ARG A 54 20.35 -8.11 -0.92
C ARG A 54 19.45 -9.18 -1.51
N ALA A 55 18.14 -9.04 -1.39
CA ALA A 55 17.17 -9.90 -2.07
C ALA A 55 17.09 -9.63 -3.57
N GLY A 56 17.63 -8.52 -4.07
CA GLY A 56 17.64 -8.15 -5.49
C GLY A 56 16.46 -7.28 -5.92
N VAL A 57 15.64 -6.77 -5.00
CA VAL A 57 14.50 -5.91 -5.31
C VAL A 57 14.98 -4.61 -5.96
N GLU A 58 14.32 -4.19 -7.05
CA GLU A 58 14.75 -3.04 -7.86
C GLU A 58 14.13 -1.71 -7.40
N GLU A 59 12.90 -1.74 -6.89
CA GLU A 59 12.25 -0.58 -6.31
C GLU A 59 11.91 -0.88 -4.85
N VAL A 60 12.49 -0.09 -3.94
CA VAL A 60 12.51 -0.34 -2.50
C VAL A 60 11.67 0.67 -1.71
N THR A 61 11.34 0.32 -0.46
CA THR A 61 10.69 1.21 0.52
C THR A 61 11.55 1.28 1.79
N ASP A 62 11.17 2.14 2.74
CA ASP A 62 11.74 2.17 4.10
C ASP A 62 11.21 1.02 4.99
N GLY A 63 10.36 0.14 4.43
CA GLY A 63 9.68 -0.94 5.14
C GLY A 63 8.57 -0.46 6.07
N GLU A 64 8.24 0.82 6.04
CA GLU A 64 7.29 1.49 6.97
C GLU A 64 7.67 1.32 8.45
N TRP A 65 8.96 1.19 8.72
CA TRP A 65 9.46 0.94 10.08
C TRP A 65 9.31 2.12 11.03
N ARG A 66 8.92 3.29 10.50
CA ARG A 66 8.62 4.49 11.30
C ARG A 66 7.15 4.61 11.69
N ARG A 67 6.27 3.79 11.11
CA ARG A 67 4.81 3.92 11.21
C ARG A 67 4.20 2.85 12.11
N GLU A 68 3.23 3.24 12.94
CA GLU A 68 2.37 2.28 13.64
C GLU A 68 1.45 1.55 12.64
N SER A 69 0.92 2.29 11.68
CA SER A 69 -0.01 1.82 10.66
C SER A 69 0.10 2.67 9.41
N TYR A 70 -0.10 2.04 8.24
CA TYR A 70 -0.11 2.73 6.96
C TYR A 70 -1.19 3.82 6.86
N VAL A 71 -2.34 3.65 7.56
CA VAL A 71 -3.43 4.65 7.57
C VAL A 71 -3.19 5.74 8.62
N LYS A 72 -2.78 5.35 9.84
CA LYS A 72 -2.67 6.29 10.97
C LYS A 72 -1.60 7.36 10.77
N VAL A 73 -0.57 7.08 9.98
CA VAL A 73 0.49 8.04 9.66
C VAL A 73 -0.07 9.37 9.14
N PHE A 74 -1.20 9.36 8.43
CA PHE A 74 -1.85 10.57 7.96
C PHE A 74 -2.25 11.48 9.14
N ALA A 75 -3.00 10.94 10.08
CA ALA A 75 -3.45 11.70 11.26
C ALA A 75 -2.34 12.04 12.27
N GLU A 76 -1.20 11.37 12.21
CA GLU A 76 0.00 11.71 13.01
C GLU A 76 0.71 12.96 12.51
N ARG A 77 0.54 13.30 11.23
CA ARG A 77 1.25 14.38 10.53
C ARG A 77 0.34 15.54 10.12
N VAL A 78 -0.97 15.32 10.07
CA VAL A 78 -2.00 16.28 9.68
C VAL A 78 -2.77 16.73 10.92
N ILE A 79 -3.00 18.03 11.07
CA ILE A 79 -3.80 18.61 12.16
C ILE A 79 -5.29 18.30 11.89
N GLY A 80 -6.11 18.26 12.94
CA GLY A 80 -7.56 18.08 12.85
C GLY A 80 -8.08 16.75 13.35
N PHE A 81 -7.17 15.85 13.76
CA PHE A 81 -7.52 14.52 14.27
C PHE A 81 -7.25 14.40 15.77
N GLU A 82 -8.13 13.67 16.45
CA GLU A 82 -7.89 13.16 17.81
C GLU A 82 -7.57 11.66 17.71
N LYS A 83 -6.56 11.22 18.49
CA LYS A 83 -5.97 9.88 18.32
C LYS A 83 -6.88 8.78 18.89
N ASP A 84 -6.99 7.70 18.11
CA ASP A 84 -7.54 6.39 18.54
C ASP A 84 -8.93 6.44 19.20
N ILE A 85 -9.80 7.34 18.77
CA ILE A 85 -11.15 7.53 19.33
C ILE A 85 -12.27 6.98 18.44
N ASN A 86 -11.97 6.67 17.17
CA ASN A 86 -12.98 6.15 16.23
C ASN A 86 -12.92 4.61 16.19
N PRO A 87 -13.96 3.89 16.65
CA PRO A 87 -13.98 2.42 16.68
C PRO A 87 -14.38 1.82 15.32
N SER A 88 -13.70 2.16 14.24
CA SER A 88 -13.98 1.63 12.91
C SER A 88 -13.49 0.18 12.77
N GLY A 89 -14.37 -0.73 12.40
CA GLY A 89 -14.03 -2.14 12.18
C GLY A 89 -13.50 -2.87 13.42
N GLY A 90 -13.87 -2.40 14.62
CA GLY A 90 -13.42 -2.97 15.90
C GLY A 90 -12.02 -2.55 16.34
N LEU A 91 -11.29 -1.77 15.54
CA LEU A 91 -9.99 -1.19 15.87
C LEU A 91 -10.11 0.31 16.10
N PRO A 92 -9.38 0.89 17.07
CA PRO A 92 -9.38 2.32 17.26
C PRO A 92 -8.59 3.04 16.16
N TYR A 93 -9.22 4.04 15.55
CA TYR A 93 -8.59 4.94 14.59
C TYR A 93 -8.66 6.39 15.09
N PRO A 94 -7.80 7.28 14.61
CA PRO A 94 -7.97 8.71 14.81
C PRO A 94 -9.31 9.19 14.24
N GLY A 95 -9.98 10.12 14.93
CA GLY A 95 -11.23 10.72 14.48
C GLY A 95 -11.02 12.16 14.04
N ALA A 96 -11.63 12.59 12.92
CA ALA A 96 -11.61 13.98 12.49
C ALA A 96 -12.53 14.82 13.40
N VAL A 97 -11.96 15.78 14.15
CA VAL A 97 -12.63 16.61 15.15
C VAL A 97 -12.49 18.11 14.90
N ALA A 98 -11.66 18.52 13.95
CA ALA A 98 -11.44 19.89 13.52
C ALA A 98 -11.13 19.91 12.01
N PRO A 99 -11.18 21.09 11.34
CA PRO A 99 -10.69 21.19 9.95
C PRO A 99 -9.28 20.66 9.83
N ILE A 100 -9.05 19.82 8.82
CA ILE A 100 -7.72 19.22 8.63
C ILE A 100 -6.79 20.22 7.95
N GLU A 101 -5.52 20.20 8.38
CA GLU A 101 -4.48 21.05 7.81
C GLU A 101 -3.16 20.28 7.68
N TYR A 102 -2.51 20.39 6.51
CA TYR A 102 -1.15 19.87 6.30
C TYR A 102 -0.16 20.61 7.21
N HIS A 103 0.33 19.93 8.23
CA HIS A 103 1.22 20.54 9.22
C HIS A 103 2.69 20.28 8.92
N ARG A 104 3.04 19.03 8.56
CA ARG A 104 4.41 18.59 8.25
C ARG A 104 4.37 17.47 7.24
N PRO A 105 5.51 17.13 6.58
CA PRO A 105 5.58 16.00 5.65
C PRO A 105 5.03 14.71 6.27
N ILE A 106 4.22 13.98 5.52
CA ILE A 106 3.63 12.71 5.95
C ILE A 106 4.68 11.60 5.81
N ALA A 107 5.31 11.52 4.63
CA ALA A 107 6.30 10.52 4.29
C ALA A 107 7.55 11.12 3.61
N ALA A 108 7.54 12.40 3.19
CA ALA A 108 8.65 12.96 2.42
C ALA A 108 9.98 13.02 3.19
N ASP A 109 9.95 13.15 4.52
CA ASP A 109 11.18 13.08 5.34
C ASP A 109 11.75 11.66 5.36
N GLU A 110 10.88 10.63 5.42
CA GLU A 110 11.26 9.22 5.32
C GLU A 110 11.95 8.92 3.98
N ILE A 111 11.38 9.43 2.88
CA ILE A 111 11.92 9.28 1.53
C ILE A 111 13.25 10.04 1.35
N ARG A 112 13.36 11.26 1.87
CA ARG A 112 14.62 12.03 1.84
C ARG A 112 15.75 11.29 2.55
N PHE A 113 15.44 10.70 3.71
CA PHE A 113 16.37 9.85 4.44
C PHE A 113 16.77 8.62 3.61
N LEU A 114 15.79 7.90 3.04
CA LEU A 114 16.03 6.70 2.23
C LEU A 114 16.86 7.01 0.99
N ARG A 115 16.55 8.10 0.26
CA ARG A 115 17.31 8.55 -0.92
C ARG A 115 18.79 8.82 -0.61
N SER A 116 19.11 9.26 0.58
CA SER A 116 20.51 9.44 1.00
C SER A 116 21.29 8.13 1.21
N ARG A 117 20.62 6.97 1.13
CA ARG A 117 21.17 5.65 1.44
C ARG A 117 21.20 4.68 0.26
N THR A 118 20.46 4.96 -0.83
CA THR A 118 20.34 4.05 -1.96
C THR A 118 20.24 4.77 -3.29
N GLU A 119 20.76 4.12 -4.34
CA GLU A 119 20.55 4.50 -5.74
C GLU A 119 19.39 3.71 -6.39
N ARG A 120 18.76 2.78 -5.67
CA ARG A 120 17.58 2.06 -6.15
C ARG A 120 16.41 3.01 -6.37
N ARG A 121 15.46 2.61 -7.19
CA ARG A 121 14.17 3.30 -7.25
C ARG A 121 13.50 3.23 -5.88
N ILE A 122 12.80 4.28 -5.51
CA ILE A 122 12.11 4.41 -4.22
C ILE A 122 10.61 4.58 -4.45
N LYS A 123 9.84 3.70 -3.82
CA LYS A 123 8.40 3.82 -3.71
C LYS A 123 8.03 4.46 -2.37
N ALA A 124 7.17 5.47 -2.42
CA ALA A 124 6.50 6.03 -1.26
C ALA A 124 5.05 5.52 -1.19
N THR A 125 4.54 5.27 0.02
CA THR A 125 3.17 4.81 0.25
C THR A 125 2.40 5.80 1.10
N LEU A 126 1.15 6.08 0.73
CA LEU A 126 0.19 6.90 1.47
C LEU A 126 -1.19 6.24 1.47
N PRO A 127 -2.01 6.43 2.52
CA PRO A 127 -3.41 6.04 2.45
C PRO A 127 -4.16 6.91 1.43
N SER A 128 -5.14 6.34 0.73
CA SER A 128 -6.01 7.09 -0.16
C SER A 128 -6.95 8.05 0.60
N PRO A 129 -7.49 9.09 -0.03
CA PRO A 129 -8.51 9.93 0.60
C PRO A 129 -9.74 9.12 1.02
N PHE A 130 -10.11 8.09 0.24
CA PHE A 130 -11.28 7.28 0.50
C PHE A 130 -11.11 6.44 1.78
N ILE A 131 -9.99 5.72 1.94
CA ILE A 131 -9.73 4.93 3.16
C ILE A 131 -9.64 5.82 4.40
N ILE A 132 -9.09 7.04 4.28
CA ILE A 132 -9.03 8.01 5.38
C ILE A 132 -10.47 8.36 5.82
N GLY A 133 -11.35 8.73 4.88
CA GLY A 133 -12.73 9.05 5.18
C GLY A 133 -13.50 7.87 5.78
N ARG A 134 -13.30 6.67 5.26
CA ARG A 134 -13.92 5.43 5.79
C ARG A 134 -13.49 5.10 7.22
N ARG A 135 -12.25 5.35 7.59
CA ARG A 135 -11.68 4.98 8.89
C ARG A 135 -11.70 6.12 9.92
N MET A 136 -11.61 7.37 9.47
CA MET A 136 -11.38 8.51 10.38
C MET A 136 -12.56 9.49 10.46
N TRP A 137 -13.61 9.32 9.67
CA TRP A 137 -14.86 10.04 9.86
C TRP A 137 -15.82 9.22 10.74
N HIS A 138 -16.43 9.88 11.71
CA HIS A 138 -17.40 9.25 12.62
C HIS A 138 -18.60 10.18 12.85
N PRO A 139 -19.86 9.67 12.75
CA PRO A 139 -21.05 10.51 12.85
C PRO A 139 -21.12 11.37 14.11
N GLU A 140 -20.73 10.81 15.26
CA GLU A 140 -20.84 11.51 16.55
C GLU A 140 -19.71 12.54 16.79
N LEU A 141 -18.56 12.36 16.13
CA LEU A 141 -17.37 13.17 16.33
C LEU A 141 -17.20 14.22 15.24
N SER A 142 -17.38 13.81 13.98
CA SER A 142 -16.95 14.56 12.82
C SER A 142 -18.02 15.48 12.23
N THR A 143 -19.32 15.16 12.39
CA THR A 143 -20.44 15.84 11.70
C THR A 143 -20.51 17.34 11.91
N LYS A 144 -20.01 17.87 13.02
CA LYS A 144 -19.98 19.31 13.29
C LYS A 144 -19.05 20.08 12.35
N ILE A 145 -18.02 19.41 11.88
CA ILE A 145 -16.96 19.98 11.02
C ILE A 145 -17.12 19.46 9.60
N TYR A 146 -17.32 18.16 9.48
CA TYR A 146 -17.50 17.42 8.23
C TYR A 146 -18.89 16.78 8.24
N PRO A 147 -19.91 17.42 7.63
CA PRO A 147 -21.28 16.91 7.65
C PRO A 147 -21.42 15.49 7.12
N THR A 148 -20.57 15.11 6.18
CA THR A 148 -20.49 13.76 5.62
C THR A 148 -19.03 13.30 5.54
N ARG A 149 -18.78 11.99 5.40
CA ARG A 149 -17.42 11.46 5.19
C ARG A 149 -16.80 11.95 3.87
N GLU A 150 -17.63 12.17 2.82
CA GLU A 150 -17.19 12.72 1.54
C GLU A 150 -16.61 14.13 1.71
N SER A 151 -17.16 14.92 2.63
CA SER A 151 -16.62 16.26 2.91
C SER A 151 -15.20 16.18 3.53
N LEU A 152 -14.92 15.19 4.38
CA LEU A 152 -13.57 14.93 4.88
C LEU A 152 -12.66 14.38 3.76
N MET A 153 -13.15 13.42 2.96
CA MET A 153 -12.38 12.87 1.83
C MET A 153 -11.93 13.97 0.86
N ASN A 154 -12.82 14.89 0.52
CA ASN A 154 -12.50 16.02 -0.36
C ASN A 154 -11.41 16.92 0.23
N ASP A 155 -11.42 17.18 1.54
CA ASP A 155 -10.37 17.97 2.20
C ASP A 155 -9.05 17.20 2.30
N CYS A 156 -9.06 15.85 2.29
CA CYS A 156 -7.83 15.05 2.23
C CYS A 156 -7.10 15.16 0.89
N VAL A 157 -7.83 15.36 -0.22
CA VAL A 157 -7.23 15.43 -1.57
C VAL A 157 -6.13 16.48 -1.67
N PRO A 158 -6.35 17.77 -1.34
CA PRO A 158 -5.29 18.77 -1.43
C PRO A 158 -4.12 18.51 -0.49
N VAL A 159 -4.36 17.87 0.66
CA VAL A 159 -3.30 17.47 1.61
C VAL A 159 -2.41 16.39 0.99
N ILE A 160 -3.01 15.35 0.38
CA ILE A 160 -2.29 14.28 -0.30
C ILE A 160 -1.53 14.82 -1.52
N ARG A 161 -2.15 15.69 -2.33
CA ARG A 161 -1.47 16.30 -3.48
C ARG A 161 -0.24 17.13 -3.06
N LYS A 162 -0.36 17.88 -1.97
CA LYS A 162 0.77 18.62 -1.40
C LYS A 162 1.89 17.68 -0.93
N GLU A 163 1.54 16.55 -0.33
CA GLU A 163 2.53 15.54 0.06
C GLU A 163 3.18 14.88 -1.16
N ILE A 164 2.43 14.62 -2.24
CA ILE A 164 2.99 14.09 -3.49
C ILE A 164 4.07 15.03 -4.06
N ASP A 165 3.84 16.34 -4.03
CA ASP A 165 4.86 17.30 -4.46
C ASP A 165 6.10 17.26 -3.55
N ALA A 166 5.93 17.17 -2.25
CA ALA A 166 7.03 17.01 -1.30
C ALA A 166 7.81 15.69 -1.48
N LEU A 167 7.11 14.59 -1.82
CA LEU A 167 7.71 13.29 -2.15
C LEU A 167 8.57 13.34 -3.42
N LYS A 168 8.09 14.03 -4.46
CA LYS A 168 8.88 14.27 -5.68
C LYS A 168 10.17 15.02 -5.36
N GLU A 169 10.09 16.09 -4.59
CA GLU A 169 11.25 16.87 -4.13
C GLU A 169 12.20 16.04 -3.26
N ALA A 170 11.66 15.11 -2.47
CA ALA A 170 12.44 14.19 -1.64
C ALA A 170 13.14 13.08 -2.45
N GLY A 171 12.77 12.89 -3.72
CA GLY A 171 13.39 11.91 -4.62
C GLY A 171 12.69 10.56 -4.68
N ALA A 172 11.37 10.49 -4.41
CA ALA A 172 10.57 9.32 -4.72
C ALA A 172 10.44 9.12 -6.22
N ASP A 173 10.52 7.87 -6.68
CA ASP A 173 10.30 7.48 -8.07
C ASP A 173 8.85 7.08 -8.33
N THR A 174 8.19 6.51 -7.32
CA THR A 174 6.79 6.06 -7.37
C THR A 174 6.05 6.52 -6.13
N ILE A 175 4.82 7.02 -6.31
CA ILE A 175 3.83 7.19 -5.25
C ILE A 175 2.73 6.13 -5.39
N GLN A 176 2.48 5.38 -4.33
CA GLN A 176 1.40 4.39 -4.23
C GLN A 176 0.36 4.88 -3.22
N LEU A 177 -0.90 4.97 -3.64
CA LEU A 177 -2.02 5.13 -2.72
C LEU A 177 -2.59 3.77 -2.35
N ASP A 178 -2.63 3.46 -1.06
CA ASP A 178 -3.20 2.22 -0.55
C ASP A 178 -4.71 2.37 -0.43
N GLU A 179 -5.44 1.53 -1.18
CA GLU A 179 -6.90 1.55 -1.27
C GLU A 179 -7.50 0.15 -1.17
N PRO A 180 -7.45 -0.48 0.00
CA PRO A 180 -8.00 -1.83 0.17
C PRO A 180 -9.53 -1.89 0.06
N TRP A 181 -10.25 -0.79 0.28
CA TRP A 181 -11.71 -0.80 0.28
C TRP A 181 -12.31 -1.12 -1.07
N LEU A 182 -11.70 -0.70 -2.15
CA LEU A 182 -12.20 -1.02 -3.48
C LEU A 182 -12.18 -2.54 -3.71
N SER A 183 -11.12 -3.22 -3.31
CA SER A 183 -11.00 -4.67 -3.48
C SER A 183 -11.91 -5.47 -2.53
N VAL A 184 -12.07 -5.05 -1.28
CA VAL A 184 -12.95 -5.78 -0.34
C VAL A 184 -14.44 -5.66 -0.69
N MET A 185 -14.83 -4.76 -1.60
CA MET A 185 -16.20 -4.69 -2.15
C MET A 185 -16.61 -5.96 -2.90
N VAL A 186 -15.68 -6.82 -3.32
CA VAL A 186 -16.00 -8.08 -3.97
C VAL A 186 -16.71 -9.06 -3.03
N ASP A 187 -16.46 -8.98 -1.72
CA ASP A 187 -16.98 -9.89 -0.70
C ASP A 187 -18.33 -9.42 -0.13
N PRO A 188 -19.44 -10.15 -0.38
CA PRO A 188 -20.75 -9.79 0.17
C PRO A 188 -20.79 -9.77 1.71
N THR A 189 -20.06 -10.69 2.36
CA THR A 189 -20.01 -10.79 3.82
C THR A 189 -19.32 -9.56 4.41
N PHE A 190 -18.24 -9.11 3.78
CA PHE A 190 -17.56 -7.89 4.17
C PHE A 190 -18.46 -6.66 4.02
N ARG A 191 -19.16 -6.54 2.88
CA ARG A 191 -20.11 -5.45 2.63
C ARG A 191 -21.20 -5.36 3.70
N GLU A 192 -21.83 -6.49 4.04
CA GLU A 192 -22.84 -6.56 5.09
C GLU A 192 -22.28 -6.12 6.45
N LYS A 193 -21.12 -6.64 6.83
CA LYS A 193 -20.45 -6.29 8.10
C LYS A 193 -20.13 -4.80 8.21
N GLU A 194 -19.70 -4.17 7.13
CA GLU A 194 -19.30 -2.77 7.09
C GLU A 194 -20.46 -1.81 6.73
N GLY A 195 -21.68 -2.34 6.59
CA GLY A 195 -22.89 -1.55 6.33
C GLY A 195 -22.88 -0.87 4.96
N VAL A 196 -22.34 -1.54 3.93
CA VAL A 196 -22.34 -1.03 2.56
C VAL A 196 -23.68 -1.33 1.93
N GLU A 197 -24.52 -0.31 1.78
CA GLU A 197 -25.86 -0.43 1.20
C GLU A 197 -25.86 -0.29 -0.32
N ASP A 198 -25.03 0.59 -0.86
CA ASP A 198 -24.91 0.89 -2.29
C ASP A 198 -23.45 0.69 -2.75
N VAL A 199 -23.19 -0.46 -3.35
CA VAL A 199 -21.84 -0.85 -3.80
C VAL A 199 -21.37 0.01 -4.96
N ASP A 200 -22.26 0.35 -5.89
CA ASP A 200 -21.93 1.16 -7.07
C ASP A 200 -21.55 2.58 -6.65
N TYR A 201 -22.29 3.15 -5.71
CA TYR A 201 -21.95 4.46 -5.13
C TYR A 201 -20.58 4.45 -4.44
N GLU A 202 -20.30 3.43 -3.62
CA GLU A 202 -19.01 3.33 -2.93
C GLU A 202 -17.83 3.18 -3.92
N MET A 203 -18.01 2.37 -4.95
CA MET A 203 -16.99 2.20 -6.00
C MET A 203 -16.77 3.49 -6.79
N ASP A 204 -17.85 4.17 -7.23
CA ASP A 204 -17.75 5.43 -7.98
C ASP A 204 -17.10 6.54 -7.12
N LEU A 205 -17.47 6.64 -5.84
CA LEU A 205 -16.85 7.58 -4.90
C LEU A 205 -15.36 7.28 -4.72
N CYS A 206 -14.98 6.01 -4.57
CA CYS A 206 -13.58 5.61 -4.44
C CYS A 206 -12.78 6.01 -5.68
N VAL A 207 -13.29 5.70 -6.88
CA VAL A 207 -12.70 6.08 -8.16
C VAL A 207 -12.53 7.60 -8.27
N ASP A 208 -13.55 8.36 -7.87
CA ASP A 208 -13.51 9.83 -7.90
C ASP A 208 -12.40 10.37 -6.98
N MET A 209 -12.32 9.88 -5.75
CA MET A 209 -11.30 10.30 -4.78
C MET A 209 -9.88 9.97 -5.26
N LEU A 210 -9.66 8.77 -5.82
CA LEU A 210 -8.37 8.38 -6.38
C LEU A 210 -7.99 9.27 -7.58
N ASN A 211 -8.93 9.51 -8.49
CA ASN A 211 -8.70 10.35 -9.64
C ASN A 211 -8.41 11.81 -9.24
N GLN A 212 -9.14 12.37 -8.27
CA GLN A 212 -8.85 13.72 -7.77
C GLN A 212 -7.46 13.81 -7.13
N ALA A 213 -7.01 12.76 -6.46
CA ALA A 213 -5.68 12.75 -5.84
C ALA A 213 -4.55 12.59 -6.85
N LEU A 214 -4.72 11.77 -7.90
CA LEU A 214 -3.64 11.35 -8.80
C LEU A 214 -3.67 11.98 -10.19
N ASP A 215 -4.84 12.44 -10.68
CA ASP A 215 -4.95 12.94 -12.05
C ASP A 215 -4.09 14.19 -12.28
N GLY A 216 -3.37 14.20 -13.40
CA GLY A 216 -2.47 15.29 -13.78
C GLY A 216 -1.16 15.33 -12.99
N ILE A 217 -0.88 14.37 -12.11
CA ILE A 217 0.44 14.24 -11.48
C ILE A 217 1.45 13.82 -12.54
N THR A 218 2.59 14.51 -12.55
CA THR A 218 3.71 14.27 -13.49
C THR A 218 5.05 14.28 -12.78
N GLY A 219 6.05 13.63 -13.37
CA GLY A 219 7.42 13.59 -12.82
C GLY A 219 7.62 12.61 -11.66
N ILE A 220 6.62 11.79 -11.39
CA ILE A 220 6.65 10.64 -10.48
C ILE A 220 5.66 9.61 -11.02
N THR A 221 5.99 8.32 -10.93
CA THR A 221 5.07 7.25 -11.32
C THR A 221 3.93 7.13 -10.30
N THR A 222 2.69 7.03 -10.78
CA THR A 222 1.51 6.88 -9.92
C THR A 222 1.08 5.42 -9.83
N ALA A 223 0.75 4.95 -8.62
CA ALA A 223 0.29 3.60 -8.36
C ALA A 223 -0.86 3.59 -7.35
N ILE A 224 -1.70 2.56 -7.41
CA ILE A 224 -2.62 2.20 -6.35
C ILE A 224 -2.38 0.76 -5.93
N HIS A 225 -2.65 0.44 -4.66
CA HIS A 225 -2.59 -0.92 -4.14
C HIS A 225 -3.95 -1.36 -3.62
N LEU A 226 -4.38 -2.52 -4.11
CA LEU A 226 -5.61 -3.20 -3.77
C LEU A 226 -5.28 -4.52 -3.06
N CYS A 227 -5.81 -4.72 -1.86
CA CYS A 227 -5.63 -5.96 -1.12
C CYS A 227 -6.93 -6.42 -0.45
N HIS A 228 -7.00 -7.70 -0.09
CA HIS A 228 -8.17 -8.28 0.59
C HIS A 228 -8.17 -8.06 2.11
N ALA A 229 -7.57 -6.94 2.58
CA ALA A 229 -7.53 -6.53 3.99
C ALA A 229 -6.93 -7.60 4.90
N HIS A 230 -5.60 -7.67 4.96
CA HIS A 230 -4.90 -8.71 5.72
C HIS A 230 -4.73 -8.38 7.20
N PHE A 231 -4.96 -9.37 8.04
CA PHE A 231 -4.72 -9.29 9.46
C PHE A 231 -4.13 -10.60 9.98
N GLU A 232 -3.01 -10.55 10.67
CA GLU A 232 -2.32 -11.73 11.24
C GLU A 232 -2.15 -12.88 10.23
N ARG A 233 -1.70 -12.59 9.02
CA ARG A 233 -1.54 -13.56 7.92
C ARG A 233 -2.84 -14.23 7.46
N ARG A 234 -3.96 -13.55 7.58
CA ARG A 234 -5.26 -14.02 7.09
C ARG A 234 -5.90 -12.95 6.22
N HIS A 235 -6.59 -13.38 5.20
CA HIS A 235 -7.42 -12.50 4.40
C HIS A 235 -8.65 -12.05 5.21
N GLY A 236 -8.98 -10.78 5.15
CA GLY A 236 -10.17 -10.21 5.78
C GLY A 236 -11.40 -10.25 4.88
N SER A 237 -11.21 -10.44 3.59
CA SER A 237 -12.25 -10.64 2.57
C SER A 237 -11.77 -11.63 1.52
N GLU A 238 -12.71 -12.17 0.73
CA GLU A 238 -12.42 -13.09 -0.36
C GLU A 238 -13.33 -12.83 -1.56
N GLY A 239 -12.86 -13.13 -2.75
CA GLY A 239 -13.65 -13.05 -3.98
C GLY A 239 -12.84 -12.53 -5.17
N PRO A 240 -13.31 -12.86 -6.40
CA PRO A 240 -12.64 -12.44 -7.62
C PRO A 240 -12.84 -10.95 -7.91
N TYR A 241 -11.90 -10.36 -8.61
CA TYR A 241 -11.90 -8.94 -8.96
C TYR A 241 -12.92 -8.54 -10.04
N ASP A 242 -13.70 -9.48 -10.62
CA ASP A 242 -14.64 -9.19 -11.72
C ASP A 242 -15.60 -8.04 -11.40
N LEU A 243 -16.11 -7.98 -10.17
CA LEU A 243 -17.03 -6.93 -9.74
C LEU A 243 -16.43 -5.52 -9.86
N ILE A 244 -15.15 -5.36 -9.57
CA ILE A 244 -14.48 -4.05 -9.53
C ILE A 244 -13.75 -3.69 -10.83
N MET A 245 -13.60 -4.61 -11.77
CA MET A 245 -12.92 -4.33 -13.05
C MET A 245 -13.50 -3.14 -13.81
N PRO A 246 -14.85 -2.93 -13.87
CA PRO A 246 -15.41 -1.72 -14.48
C PRO A 246 -14.99 -0.44 -13.76
N ALA A 247 -14.80 -0.46 -12.44
CA ALA A 247 -14.31 0.66 -11.67
C ALA A 247 -12.82 0.92 -11.93
N LEU A 248 -12.00 -0.15 -11.98
CA LEU A 248 -10.55 -0.04 -12.29
C LEU A 248 -10.32 0.62 -13.65
N ASN A 249 -11.17 0.34 -14.64
CA ASN A 249 -11.08 0.96 -15.97
C ASN A 249 -11.39 2.47 -15.98
N LYS A 250 -11.94 3.01 -14.89
CA LYS A 250 -12.19 4.46 -14.73
C LYS A 250 -11.05 5.18 -14.00
N ILE A 251 -10.14 4.46 -13.35
CA ILE A 251 -9.04 5.05 -12.57
C ILE A 251 -7.91 5.48 -13.49
N ARG A 252 -7.47 6.72 -13.34
CA ARG A 252 -6.37 7.31 -14.10
C ARG A 252 -5.06 7.18 -13.33
N VAL A 253 -4.38 6.05 -13.48
CA VAL A 253 -3.15 5.70 -12.77
C VAL A 253 -2.23 4.88 -13.67
N GLU A 254 -0.92 4.94 -13.44
CA GLU A 254 0.04 4.20 -14.27
C GLU A 254 0.17 2.74 -13.86
N ILE A 255 -0.01 2.40 -12.56
CA ILE A 255 0.15 1.05 -12.03
C ILE A 255 -1.02 0.72 -11.09
N ILE A 256 -1.61 -0.47 -11.25
CA ILE A 256 -2.55 -1.06 -10.30
C ILE A 256 -1.92 -2.34 -9.73
N CYS A 257 -1.63 -2.34 -8.43
CA CYS A 257 -1.09 -3.49 -7.71
C CYS A 257 -2.24 -4.33 -7.15
N MET A 258 -2.29 -5.62 -7.53
CA MET A 258 -3.38 -6.55 -7.20
C MET A 258 -2.83 -7.90 -6.74
N GLU A 259 -3.57 -8.63 -5.93
CA GLU A 259 -3.19 -9.94 -5.38
C GLU A 259 -3.59 -11.08 -6.33
N TYR A 260 -2.65 -11.96 -6.64
CA TYR A 260 -2.87 -13.15 -7.47
C TYR A 260 -2.03 -14.37 -7.03
N ALA A 261 -1.36 -14.31 -5.87
CA ALA A 261 -0.59 -15.45 -5.39
C ALA A 261 -1.47 -16.57 -4.83
N THR A 262 -2.70 -16.25 -4.41
CA THR A 262 -3.61 -17.22 -3.79
C THR A 262 -4.97 -17.25 -4.50
N PRO A 263 -5.71 -18.38 -4.40
CA PRO A 263 -7.07 -18.47 -4.96
C PRO A 263 -8.11 -17.57 -4.26
N VAL A 264 -7.79 -16.97 -3.12
CA VAL A 264 -8.70 -16.11 -2.35
C VAL A 264 -9.13 -14.88 -3.16
N ALA A 265 -8.22 -14.34 -3.96
CA ALA A 265 -8.48 -13.22 -4.87
C ALA A 265 -9.18 -13.64 -6.19
N GLY A 266 -9.56 -14.92 -6.32
CA GLY A 266 -10.07 -15.49 -7.56
C GLY A 266 -8.97 -15.91 -8.53
N GLY A 267 -9.36 -16.31 -9.73
CA GLY A 267 -8.44 -16.68 -10.80
C GLY A 267 -7.97 -15.46 -11.61
N MET A 268 -6.96 -15.70 -12.45
CA MET A 268 -6.40 -14.66 -13.34
C MET A 268 -7.32 -14.32 -14.53
N GLU A 269 -8.43 -15.04 -14.72
CA GLU A 269 -9.40 -14.80 -15.77
C GLU A 269 -9.99 -13.39 -15.72
N SER A 270 -10.09 -12.81 -14.53
CA SER A 270 -10.50 -11.41 -14.33
C SER A 270 -9.57 -10.41 -15.05
N LEU A 271 -8.30 -10.76 -15.26
CA LEU A 271 -7.33 -9.94 -16.00
C LEU A 271 -7.71 -9.74 -17.47
N ALA A 272 -8.60 -10.55 -18.04
CA ALA A 272 -9.14 -10.32 -19.39
C ALA A 272 -9.86 -8.96 -19.53
N GLN A 273 -10.28 -8.37 -18.39
CA GLN A 273 -10.95 -7.07 -18.32
C GLN A 273 -10.01 -5.96 -17.77
N PHE A 274 -8.75 -6.27 -17.51
CA PHE A 274 -7.80 -5.33 -16.93
C PHE A 274 -7.54 -4.12 -17.86
N PRO A 275 -7.40 -2.88 -17.35
CA PRO A 275 -7.22 -1.67 -18.16
C PRO A 275 -6.05 -1.76 -19.14
N GLY A 276 -6.31 -1.47 -20.42
CA GLY A 276 -5.36 -1.68 -21.53
C GLY A 276 -4.07 -0.86 -21.47
N GLU A 277 -4.13 0.36 -20.91
CA GLU A 277 -2.99 1.28 -20.83
C GLU A 277 -2.24 1.22 -19.50
N THR A 278 -2.82 0.60 -18.47
CA THR A 278 -2.28 0.55 -17.11
C THR A 278 -1.35 -0.65 -16.93
N LYS A 279 -0.27 -0.50 -16.19
CA LYS A 279 0.61 -1.60 -15.82
C LYS A 279 0.02 -2.39 -14.66
N LEU A 280 0.13 -3.70 -14.75
CA LEU A 280 -0.25 -4.62 -13.68
C LEU A 280 0.92 -4.79 -12.71
N GLY A 281 0.75 -4.33 -11.48
CA GLY A 281 1.50 -4.88 -10.37
C GLY A 281 0.88 -6.23 -10.03
N LEU A 282 1.61 -7.29 -10.32
CA LEU A 282 1.17 -8.66 -10.08
C LEU A 282 1.66 -9.13 -8.72
N GLY A 283 0.75 -9.30 -7.78
CA GLY A 283 0.98 -10.01 -6.53
C GLY A 283 1.28 -11.48 -6.86
N CYS A 284 2.53 -11.87 -6.70
CA CYS A 284 3.00 -13.19 -7.12
C CYS A 284 3.68 -13.99 -5.99
N VAL A 285 3.68 -13.45 -4.78
CA VAL A 285 4.23 -14.08 -3.57
C VAL A 285 3.20 -13.99 -2.45
N ASP A 286 2.79 -15.15 -1.93
CA ASP A 286 1.86 -15.23 -0.81
C ASP A 286 2.55 -14.82 0.50
N HIS A 287 1.99 -13.82 1.17
CA HIS A 287 2.49 -13.36 2.49
C HIS A 287 1.74 -14.01 3.65
N CYS A 288 0.65 -14.74 3.38
CA CYS A 288 -0.13 -15.43 4.39
C CYS A 288 0.45 -16.81 4.75
N ASP A 289 0.97 -17.56 3.77
CA ASP A 289 1.60 -18.86 4.00
C ASP A 289 3.10 -18.68 4.33
N PRO A 290 3.64 -19.39 5.36
CA PRO A 290 5.07 -19.41 5.64
C PRO A 290 5.90 -20.15 4.56
N HIS A 291 5.27 -20.87 3.64
CA HIS A 291 5.95 -21.43 2.47
C HIS A 291 6.68 -20.34 1.70
N VAL A 292 7.96 -20.58 1.41
CA VAL A 292 8.74 -19.73 0.50
C VAL A 292 8.62 -20.34 -0.89
N GLU A 293 7.89 -19.67 -1.77
CA GLU A 293 7.72 -20.13 -3.15
C GLU A 293 9.07 -20.23 -3.86
N THR A 294 9.24 -21.28 -4.64
CA THR A 294 10.41 -21.40 -5.53
C THR A 294 10.30 -20.37 -6.67
N PRO A 295 11.44 -19.99 -7.29
CA PRO A 295 11.40 -19.12 -8.47
C PRO A 295 10.53 -19.70 -9.59
N GLU A 296 10.50 -21.02 -9.77
CA GLU A 296 9.71 -21.70 -10.78
C GLU A 296 8.21 -21.58 -10.53
N GLU A 297 7.74 -21.71 -9.26
CA GLU A 297 6.33 -21.50 -8.90
C GLU A 297 5.89 -20.08 -9.23
N ILE A 298 6.77 -19.09 -8.99
CA ILE A 298 6.50 -17.69 -9.33
C ILE A 298 6.50 -17.48 -10.86
N VAL A 299 7.45 -18.06 -11.58
CA VAL A 299 7.50 -18.02 -13.06
C VAL A 299 6.19 -18.56 -13.65
N ASP A 300 5.74 -19.74 -13.22
CA ASP A 300 4.50 -20.35 -13.69
C ASP A 300 3.28 -19.44 -13.45
N ARG A 301 3.27 -18.72 -12.32
CA ARG A 301 2.23 -17.74 -11.98
C ARG A 301 2.25 -16.53 -12.90
N VAL A 302 3.44 -15.99 -13.16
CA VAL A 302 3.61 -14.85 -14.07
C VAL A 302 3.24 -15.22 -15.50
N GLU A 303 3.63 -16.41 -15.97
CA GLU A 303 3.29 -16.89 -17.32
C GLU A 303 1.78 -17.05 -17.52
N LYS A 304 1.04 -17.45 -16.48
CA LYS A 304 -0.44 -17.45 -16.54
C LYS A 304 -1.01 -16.03 -16.66
N ALA A 305 -0.45 -15.06 -15.97
CA ALA A 305 -0.87 -13.66 -16.10
C ALA A 305 -0.57 -13.11 -17.51
N MET A 306 0.51 -13.57 -18.15
CA MET A 306 0.87 -13.18 -19.53
C MET A 306 -0.12 -13.69 -20.59
N GLU A 307 -1.02 -14.61 -20.27
CA GLU A 307 -2.12 -14.99 -21.16
C GLU A 307 -3.13 -13.84 -21.34
N TYR A 308 -3.14 -12.86 -20.42
CA TYR A 308 -4.10 -11.75 -20.37
C TYR A 308 -3.46 -10.37 -20.49
N VAL A 309 -2.23 -10.21 -20.00
CA VAL A 309 -1.53 -8.92 -19.93
C VAL A 309 -0.16 -9.03 -20.59
N ASP A 310 0.18 -8.08 -21.46
CA ASP A 310 1.47 -8.03 -22.14
C ASP A 310 2.62 -7.99 -21.13
N LYS A 311 3.68 -8.74 -21.40
CA LYS A 311 4.87 -8.87 -20.51
C LYS A 311 5.53 -7.53 -20.14
N GLU A 312 5.48 -6.56 -21.03
CA GLU A 312 6.03 -5.20 -20.83
C GLU A 312 5.25 -4.39 -19.78
N ARG A 313 4.05 -4.86 -19.43
CA ARG A 313 3.16 -4.21 -18.48
C ARG A 313 3.13 -4.88 -17.10
N ILE A 314 3.86 -5.97 -16.90
CA ILE A 314 3.85 -6.73 -15.64
C ILE A 314 5.02 -6.30 -14.74
N ILE A 315 4.70 -5.96 -13.49
CA ILE A 315 5.62 -5.64 -12.40
C ILE A 315 5.39 -6.67 -11.29
N LEU A 316 6.45 -7.22 -10.70
CA LEU A 316 6.33 -8.27 -9.68
C LEU A 316 6.40 -7.69 -8.27
N HIS A 317 5.50 -8.14 -7.40
CA HIS A 317 5.51 -7.80 -5.98
C HIS A 317 4.83 -8.90 -5.13
N PRO A 318 5.01 -8.93 -3.81
CA PRO A 318 4.20 -9.77 -2.92
C PRO A 318 2.72 -9.32 -2.91
N ASP A 319 1.79 -10.23 -2.64
CA ASP A 319 0.35 -9.94 -2.63
C ASP A 319 0.00 -8.70 -1.78
N CYS A 320 0.65 -8.54 -0.64
CA CYS A 320 0.47 -7.38 0.23
C CYS A 320 1.80 -6.98 0.90
N GLY A 321 1.78 -5.91 1.67
CA GLY A 321 2.87 -5.60 2.60
C GLY A 321 3.05 -6.71 3.62
N PHE A 322 4.30 -7.08 3.92
CA PHE A 322 4.60 -8.21 4.81
C PHE A 322 4.24 -7.93 6.29
N SER A 323 4.06 -6.69 6.66
CA SER A 323 3.67 -6.31 8.02
C SER A 323 2.81 -5.05 8.04
N PRO A 324 1.56 -5.13 7.54
CA PRO A 324 0.65 -3.98 7.50
C PRO A 324 0.31 -3.46 8.91
N SER A 325 0.55 -4.27 9.94
CA SER A 325 0.44 -3.86 11.35
C SER A 325 1.58 -4.42 12.19
N VAL A 326 1.82 -3.83 13.36
CA VAL A 326 2.85 -4.30 14.31
C VAL A 326 2.61 -5.72 14.85
N GLN A 327 1.44 -6.31 14.62
CA GLN A 327 1.05 -7.63 15.12
C GLN A 327 1.36 -8.77 14.15
N ASN A 328 1.80 -8.49 12.93
CA ASN A 328 2.11 -9.55 11.96
C ASN A 328 3.28 -10.42 12.44
N PRO A 329 3.15 -11.77 12.39
CA PRO A 329 4.15 -12.70 12.93
C PRO A 329 5.30 -13.03 11.98
N MET A 330 5.30 -12.58 10.70
CA MET A 330 6.38 -12.86 9.76
C MET A 330 7.70 -12.32 10.28
N ASP A 331 8.78 -13.08 10.12
CA ASP A 331 10.13 -12.66 10.46
C ASP A 331 10.91 -12.12 9.23
N LEU A 332 12.11 -11.58 9.50
CA LEU A 332 12.95 -10.98 8.45
C LEU A 332 13.55 -12.03 7.50
N ASP A 333 13.87 -13.23 7.99
CA ASP A 333 14.48 -14.27 7.18
C ASP A 333 13.48 -14.82 6.18
N GLU A 334 12.23 -15.04 6.60
CA GLU A 334 11.13 -15.41 5.70
C GLU A 334 10.91 -14.34 4.62
N ALA A 335 10.79 -13.07 5.03
CA ALA A 335 10.62 -11.97 4.08
C ALA A 335 11.77 -11.87 3.08
N TYR A 336 13.01 -12.02 3.54
CA TYR A 336 14.20 -12.03 2.69
C TYR A 336 14.14 -13.15 1.66
N LEU A 337 13.81 -14.38 2.10
CA LEU A 337 13.78 -15.53 1.20
C LEU A 337 12.67 -15.40 0.14
N LYS A 338 11.48 -14.93 0.52
CA LYS A 338 10.37 -14.66 -0.39
C LYS A 338 10.74 -13.60 -1.45
N LEU A 339 11.32 -12.48 -1.04
CA LEU A 339 11.77 -11.43 -1.97
C LEU A 339 12.92 -11.89 -2.88
N LYS A 340 13.83 -12.71 -2.35
CA LYS A 340 14.92 -13.28 -3.14
C LYS A 340 14.39 -14.23 -4.21
N SER A 341 13.45 -15.10 -3.87
CA SER A 341 12.79 -15.99 -4.81
C SER A 341 12.09 -15.22 -5.92
N MET A 342 11.37 -14.15 -5.58
CA MET A 342 10.72 -13.27 -6.56
C MET A 342 11.73 -12.59 -7.50
N SER A 343 12.83 -12.10 -6.97
CA SER A 343 13.89 -11.46 -7.79
C SER A 343 14.56 -12.46 -8.72
N GLU A 344 14.77 -13.71 -8.27
CA GLU A 344 15.29 -14.79 -9.11
C GLU A 344 14.31 -15.19 -10.21
N ALA A 345 13.02 -15.27 -9.90
CA ALA A 345 11.97 -15.51 -10.91
C ALA A 345 11.96 -14.42 -11.99
N SER A 346 12.09 -13.13 -11.59
CA SER A 346 12.24 -12.03 -12.54
C SER A 346 13.44 -12.23 -13.48
N ARG A 347 14.59 -12.66 -12.94
CA ARG A 347 15.79 -12.95 -13.73
C ARG A 347 15.54 -14.09 -14.74
N ILE A 348 14.92 -15.18 -14.31
CA ILE A 348 14.56 -16.32 -15.18
C ILE A 348 13.63 -15.87 -16.31
N LEU A 349 12.59 -15.10 -15.98
CA LEU A 349 11.63 -14.57 -16.97
C LEU A 349 12.33 -13.66 -18.00
N ARG A 350 13.26 -12.81 -17.58
CA ARG A 350 14.07 -11.98 -18.49
C ARG A 350 14.90 -12.83 -19.43
N GLU A 351 15.61 -13.82 -18.91
CA GLU A 351 16.40 -14.73 -19.75
C GLU A 351 15.55 -15.51 -20.77
N LYS A 352 14.29 -15.75 -20.45
CA LYS A 352 13.35 -16.47 -21.35
C LYS A 352 12.68 -15.56 -22.38
N TYR A 353 12.45 -14.28 -22.07
CA TYR A 353 11.58 -13.41 -22.85
C TYR A 353 12.24 -12.13 -23.40
N ASP A 354 13.45 -11.75 -22.97
CA ASP A 354 14.30 -10.73 -23.61
C ASP A 354 15.03 -11.33 -24.81
#